data_e45e892f706d7b2a08a1a1d2aa295545
#
_entry.id   e45e892f706d7b2a08a1a1d2aa295545
#
_cell.length_a   1.000
_cell.length_b   1.000
_cell.length_c   1.000
_cell.angle_alpha   90.00
_cell.angle_beta   90.00
_cell.angle_gamma   90.00
#
_symmetry.space_group_name_H-M   'P 1'
#
loop_
_entity.id
_entity.type
_entity.pdbx_description
1 polymer ?
#
loop_
_entity_poly.entity_id
_entity_poly.type
_entity_poly.pdbx_seq_one_letter_code
_entity_poly.pdbx_strand_id
1 'polypeptide(L)'
;MTDPTVSRRRNVLVLFQAYAESAIATGVAPKGLEQAFAAHVEISPSMWSQIKSARPIGDKLARQIEQHCGKPGGWLDDEREAVGLTPGEQQFLALALQAWRATNADGRKALKAQMKQLAQG
;
A
#
# COMPACT_ATOMS: atom_id res chain seq x y z
N MET A 1 -7.36 18.27 8.70
CA MET A 1 -7.14 18.18 7.24
C MET A 1 -5.84 17.44 6.99
N THR A 2 -5.91 16.38 6.24
CA THR A 2 -4.73 15.54 5.97
C THR A 2 -3.86 16.19 4.89
N ASP A 3 -2.55 16.17 5.10
CA ASP A 3 -1.59 16.65 4.11
C ASP A 3 -1.67 15.77 2.86
N PRO A 4 -1.93 16.35 1.66
CA PRO A 4 -1.98 15.55 0.42
C PRO A 4 -0.68 14.78 0.15
N THR A 5 0.46 15.27 0.63
CA THR A 5 1.75 14.59 0.48
C THR A 5 1.70 13.17 1.06
N VAL A 6 1.14 13.02 2.25
CA VAL A 6 1.03 11.71 2.91
C VAL A 6 0.06 10.80 2.15
N SER A 7 -1.10 11.34 1.76
CA SER A 7 -2.10 10.57 1.02
C SER A 7 -1.57 10.12 -0.33
N ARG A 8 -0.90 11.00 -1.06
CA ARG A 8 -0.33 10.69 -2.38
C ARG A 8 0.70 9.58 -2.30
N ARG A 9 1.59 9.65 -1.32
CA ARG A 9 2.61 8.61 -1.14
C ARG A 9 1.97 7.27 -0.81
N ARG A 10 1.03 7.26 0.14
CA ARG A 10 0.34 6.03 0.51
C ARG A 10 -0.41 5.42 -0.67
N ASN A 11 -1.13 6.24 -1.42
CA ASN A 11 -1.94 5.77 -2.53
C ASN A 11 -1.10 5.28 -3.70
N VAL A 12 0.06 5.91 -3.98
CA VAL A 12 0.93 5.43 -5.05
C VAL A 12 1.55 4.08 -4.69
N LEU A 13 1.82 3.83 -3.42
CA LEU A 13 2.31 2.52 -2.98
C LEU A 13 1.24 1.43 -3.18
N VAL A 14 -0.03 1.77 -2.98
CA VAL A 14 -1.14 0.87 -3.27
C VAL A 14 -1.20 0.55 -4.77
N LEU A 15 -1.03 1.57 -5.62
CA LEU A 15 -1.00 1.37 -7.08
C LEU A 15 0.17 0.50 -7.49
N PHE A 16 1.35 0.70 -6.89
CA PHE A 16 2.52 -0.14 -7.17
C PHE A 16 2.24 -1.59 -6.79
N GLN A 17 1.64 -1.82 -5.62
CA GLN A 17 1.35 -3.18 -5.18
C GLN A 17 0.37 -3.88 -6.12
N ALA A 18 -0.67 -3.20 -6.56
CA ALA A 18 -1.63 -3.75 -7.51
C ALA A 18 -0.96 -4.08 -8.85
N TYR A 19 -0.09 -3.18 -9.32
CA TYR A 19 0.69 -3.41 -10.54
C TYR A 19 1.59 -4.63 -10.40
N ALA A 20 2.29 -4.74 -9.27
CA ALA A 20 3.21 -5.84 -9.02
C ALA A 20 2.48 -7.19 -8.98
N GLU A 21 1.34 -7.26 -8.32
CA GLU A 21 0.55 -8.48 -8.26
C GLU A 21 0.10 -8.93 -9.66
N SER A 22 -0.39 -7.98 -10.46
CA SER A 22 -0.81 -8.26 -11.83
C SER A 22 0.36 -8.71 -12.70
N ALA A 23 1.50 -8.04 -12.57
CA ALA A 23 2.70 -8.37 -13.36
C ALA A 23 3.24 -9.76 -13.02
N ILE A 24 3.29 -10.10 -11.74
CA ILE A 24 3.74 -11.43 -11.30
C ILE A 24 2.80 -12.51 -11.86
N ALA A 25 1.50 -12.26 -11.85
CA ALA A 25 0.52 -13.19 -12.38
C ALA A 25 0.71 -13.44 -13.89
N THR A 26 1.28 -12.47 -14.62
CA THR A 26 1.59 -12.63 -16.06
C THR A 26 3.00 -13.10 -16.32
N GLY A 27 3.77 -13.46 -15.28
CA GLY A 27 5.08 -14.06 -15.42
C GLY A 27 6.26 -13.10 -15.34
N VAL A 28 6.06 -11.86 -14.95
CA VAL A 28 7.16 -10.91 -14.78
C VAL A 28 7.95 -11.25 -13.52
N ALA A 29 9.28 -11.26 -13.62
CA ALA A 29 10.15 -11.56 -12.49
C ALA A 29 10.08 -10.44 -11.45
N PRO A 30 10.05 -10.77 -10.13
CA PRO A 30 9.98 -9.75 -9.08
C PRO A 30 11.11 -8.73 -9.12
N LYS A 31 12.28 -9.10 -9.59
CA LYS A 31 13.46 -8.24 -9.62
C LYS A 31 13.26 -6.97 -10.46
N GLY A 32 12.44 -7.02 -11.51
CA GLY A 32 12.26 -5.88 -12.41
C GLY A 32 11.00 -5.07 -12.17
N LEU A 33 10.23 -5.37 -11.12
CA LEU A 33 8.91 -4.77 -10.93
C LEU A 33 8.95 -3.27 -10.68
N GLU A 34 9.88 -2.80 -9.86
CA GLU A 34 9.97 -1.37 -9.56
C GLU A 34 10.38 -0.55 -10.79
N GLN A 35 11.34 -1.06 -11.55
CA GLN A 35 11.76 -0.42 -12.79
C GLN A 35 10.63 -0.40 -13.82
N ALA A 36 9.90 -1.50 -13.93
CA ALA A 36 8.76 -1.60 -14.84
C ALA A 36 7.63 -0.65 -14.44
N PHE A 37 7.35 -0.52 -13.14
CA PHE A 37 6.32 0.40 -12.67
C PHE A 37 6.73 1.85 -12.95
N ALA A 38 7.98 2.21 -12.68
CA ALA A 38 8.48 3.55 -12.97
C ALA A 38 8.30 3.88 -14.45
N ALA A 39 8.64 2.96 -15.34
CA ALA A 39 8.43 3.13 -16.78
C ALA A 39 6.94 3.27 -17.12
N HIS A 40 6.09 2.49 -16.46
CA HIS A 40 4.65 2.53 -16.70
C HIS A 40 4.05 3.90 -16.40
N VAL A 41 4.49 4.55 -15.34
CA VAL A 41 4.01 5.90 -14.96
C VAL A 41 4.94 7.00 -15.49
N GLU A 42 5.90 6.65 -16.33
CA GLU A 42 6.80 7.56 -17.02
C GLU A 42 7.66 8.42 -16.08
N ILE A 43 8.24 7.78 -15.07
CA ILE A 43 9.22 8.42 -14.20
C ILE A 43 10.50 7.59 -14.20
N SER A 44 11.62 8.21 -13.76
CA SER A 44 12.87 7.48 -13.66
C SER A 44 12.84 6.53 -12.45
N PRO A 45 13.61 5.43 -12.49
CA PRO A 45 13.76 4.57 -11.31
C PRO A 45 14.31 5.34 -10.10
N SER A 46 15.17 6.32 -10.33
CA SER A 46 15.69 7.18 -9.27
C SER A 46 14.59 7.99 -8.60
N MET A 47 13.70 8.58 -9.39
CA MET A 47 12.56 9.32 -8.85
C MET A 47 11.62 8.40 -8.06
N TRP A 48 11.36 7.20 -8.56
CA TRP A 48 10.54 6.22 -7.84
C TRP A 48 11.16 5.89 -6.48
N SER A 49 12.48 5.67 -6.45
CA SER A 49 13.20 5.41 -5.22
C SER A 49 13.06 6.57 -4.22
N GLN A 50 13.14 7.80 -4.71
CA GLN A 50 12.97 8.99 -3.87
C GLN A 50 11.55 9.09 -3.31
N ILE A 51 10.54 8.79 -4.12
CA ILE A 51 9.14 8.80 -3.68
C ILE A 51 8.92 7.78 -2.55
N LYS A 52 9.48 6.59 -2.69
CA LYS A 52 9.39 5.57 -1.65
C LYS A 52 10.04 6.04 -0.35
N SER A 53 11.08 6.83 -0.46
CA SER A 53 11.82 7.32 0.71
C SER A 53 11.19 8.53 1.38
N ALA A 54 10.20 9.16 0.77
CA ALA A 54 9.41 10.26 1.32
C ALA A 54 9.41 11.55 0.49
N ARG A 55 9.91 11.51 -0.76
CA ARG A 55 9.84 12.68 -1.63
C ARG A 55 8.37 13.03 -1.90
N PRO A 56 7.97 14.32 -1.73
CA PRO A 56 6.62 14.73 -2.03
C PRO A 56 6.27 14.56 -3.51
N ILE A 57 5.02 14.20 -3.79
CA ILE A 57 4.50 14.09 -5.15
C ILE A 57 3.72 15.37 -5.43
N GLY A 58 4.24 16.20 -6.36
CA GLY A 58 3.57 17.42 -6.75
C GLY A 58 2.30 17.17 -7.56
N ASP A 59 1.53 18.23 -7.79
CA ASP A 59 0.24 18.13 -8.47
C ASP A 59 0.36 17.55 -9.88
N LYS A 60 1.33 18.02 -10.64
CA LYS A 60 1.53 17.56 -12.02
C LYS A 60 1.86 16.06 -12.06
N LEU A 61 2.77 15.65 -11.20
CA LEU A 61 3.17 14.24 -11.14
C LEU A 61 2.03 13.36 -10.65
N ALA A 62 1.25 13.84 -9.67
CA ALA A 62 0.10 13.10 -9.18
C ALA A 62 -0.90 12.84 -10.31
N ARG A 63 -1.21 13.86 -11.13
CA ARG A 63 -2.13 13.71 -12.26
C ARG A 63 -1.57 12.76 -13.32
N GLN A 64 -0.26 12.80 -13.54
CA GLN A 64 0.42 11.90 -14.47
C GLN A 64 0.30 10.44 -14.04
N ILE A 65 0.56 10.17 -12.77
CA ILE A 65 0.47 8.81 -12.23
C ILE A 65 -0.96 8.29 -12.32
N GLU A 66 -1.93 9.11 -11.93
CA GLU A 66 -3.35 8.74 -12.02
C GLU A 66 -3.74 8.37 -13.44
N GLN A 67 -3.33 9.18 -14.41
CA GLN A 67 -3.65 8.95 -15.81
C GLN A 67 -3.11 7.60 -16.30
N HIS A 68 -1.85 7.31 -16.00
CA HIS A 68 -1.23 6.05 -16.43
C HIS A 68 -1.79 4.83 -15.71
N CYS A 69 -2.34 5.01 -14.52
CA CYS A 69 -2.94 3.92 -13.76
C CYS A 69 -4.46 3.81 -13.95
N GLY A 70 -5.05 4.63 -14.83
CA GLY A 70 -6.48 4.58 -15.11
C GLY A 70 -7.35 5.09 -13.97
N LYS A 71 -6.83 6.02 -13.18
CA LYS A 71 -7.57 6.60 -12.05
C LYS A 71 -8.05 8.01 -12.37
N PRO A 72 -9.19 8.44 -11.78
CA PRO A 72 -9.66 9.80 -11.98
C PRO A 72 -8.75 10.82 -11.32
N GLY A 73 -8.76 12.06 -11.83
CA GLY A 73 -7.98 13.15 -11.24
C GLY A 73 -8.38 13.40 -9.80
N GLY A 74 -7.39 13.46 -8.90
CA GLY A 74 -7.62 13.62 -7.47
C GLY A 74 -7.63 12.33 -6.69
N TRP A 75 -7.57 11.17 -7.37
CA TRP A 75 -7.60 9.88 -6.68
C TRP A 75 -6.45 9.73 -5.68
N LEU A 76 -5.26 10.19 -6.05
CA LEU A 76 -4.09 10.11 -5.15
C LEU A 76 -4.22 11.03 -3.95
N ASP A 77 -4.98 12.10 -4.06
CA ASP A 77 -5.11 13.09 -2.99
C ASP A 77 -6.07 12.64 -1.90
N ASP A 78 -6.93 11.67 -2.19
CA ASP A 78 -7.95 11.24 -1.26
C ASP A 78 -7.36 10.39 -0.15
N GLU A 79 -7.76 10.70 1.08
CA GLU A 79 -7.41 9.87 2.21
C GLU A 79 -8.22 8.57 2.13
N ARG A 80 -7.51 7.44 2.04
CA ARG A 80 -8.16 6.13 1.94
C ARG A 80 -7.83 5.29 3.14
N GLU A 81 -8.85 4.62 3.63
CA GLU A 81 -8.67 3.59 4.62
C GLU A 81 -8.10 2.34 3.94
N ALA A 82 -7.59 1.41 4.73
CA ALA A 82 -7.09 0.15 4.20
C ALA A 82 -8.16 -0.48 3.29
N VAL A 83 -7.75 -0.86 2.07
CA VAL A 83 -8.67 -1.24 1.00
C VAL A 83 -9.61 -2.36 1.42
N GLY A 84 -10.93 -2.09 1.30
CA GLY A 84 -11.95 -3.10 1.51
C GLY A 84 -12.30 -3.44 2.94
N LEU A 85 -11.75 -2.72 3.93
CA LEU A 85 -12.03 -3.00 5.33
C LEU A 85 -13.24 -2.20 5.83
N THR A 86 -14.12 -2.87 6.55
CA THR A 86 -15.20 -2.21 7.27
C THR A 86 -14.65 -1.51 8.52
N PRO A 87 -15.39 -0.55 9.11
CA PRO A 87 -14.95 0.06 10.37
C PRO A 87 -14.69 -0.96 11.49
N GLY A 88 -15.51 -1.99 11.56
CA GLY A 88 -15.32 -3.07 12.55
C GLY A 88 -14.03 -3.84 12.33
N GLU A 89 -13.72 -4.14 11.07
CA GLU A 89 -12.47 -4.82 10.72
C GLU A 89 -11.26 -3.94 11.04
N GLN A 90 -11.35 -2.64 10.79
CA GLN A 90 -10.27 -1.71 11.12
C GLN A 90 -10.03 -1.64 12.62
N GLN A 91 -11.10 -1.59 13.40
CA GLN A 91 -11.01 -1.60 14.87
C GLN A 91 -10.37 -2.90 15.37
N PHE A 92 -10.75 -4.02 14.77
CA PHE A 92 -10.16 -5.31 15.12
C PHE A 92 -8.67 -5.34 14.83
N LEU A 93 -8.23 -4.85 13.66
CA LEU A 93 -6.81 -4.82 13.32
C LEU A 93 -6.02 -3.92 14.27
N ALA A 94 -6.58 -2.78 14.65
CA ALA A 94 -5.94 -1.90 15.62
C ALA A 94 -5.79 -2.56 16.98
N LEU A 95 -6.83 -3.25 17.43
CA LEU A 95 -6.81 -3.99 18.68
C LEU A 95 -5.81 -5.15 18.63
N ALA A 96 -5.80 -5.90 17.53
CA ALA A 96 -4.88 -7.00 17.32
C ALA A 96 -3.43 -6.53 17.36
N LEU A 97 -3.13 -5.41 16.72
CA LEU A 97 -1.79 -4.84 16.72
C LEU A 97 -1.39 -4.37 18.13
N GLN A 98 -2.32 -3.75 18.83
CA GLN A 98 -2.09 -3.31 20.22
C GLN A 98 -1.79 -4.50 21.12
N ALA A 99 -2.56 -5.57 21.01
CA ALA A 99 -2.34 -6.79 21.77
C ALA A 99 -1.00 -7.43 21.44
N TRP A 100 -0.65 -7.46 20.16
CA TRP A 100 0.62 -8.00 19.68
C TRP A 100 1.82 -7.25 20.27
N ARG A 101 1.73 -5.93 20.33
CA ARG A 101 2.81 -5.09 20.87
C ARG A 101 2.90 -5.16 22.39
N ALA A 102 1.77 -5.37 23.05
CA ALA A 102 1.71 -5.38 24.51
C ALA A 102 2.12 -6.72 25.13
N THR A 103 2.14 -7.79 24.35
CA THR A 103 2.45 -9.13 24.86
C THR A 103 3.88 -9.56 24.50
N ASN A 104 4.31 -10.68 25.06
CA ASN A 104 5.64 -11.25 24.80
C ASN A 104 5.58 -12.30 23.67
N ALA A 105 6.70 -12.98 23.41
CA ALA A 105 6.80 -13.98 22.36
C ALA A 105 5.81 -15.13 22.54
N ASP A 106 5.61 -15.58 23.76
CA ASP A 106 4.67 -16.66 24.04
C ASP A 106 3.22 -16.23 23.79
N GLY A 107 2.87 -15.02 24.19
CA GLY A 107 1.54 -14.47 23.94
C GLY A 107 1.27 -14.27 22.45
N ARG A 108 2.29 -13.85 21.69
CA ARG A 108 2.16 -13.70 20.23
C ARG A 108 1.92 -15.04 19.54
N LYS A 109 2.61 -16.07 20.00
CA LYS A 109 2.44 -17.43 19.47
C LYS A 109 1.02 -17.94 19.76
N ALA A 110 0.52 -17.72 20.97
CA ALA A 110 -0.83 -18.11 21.37
C ALA A 110 -1.87 -17.34 20.55
N LEU A 111 -1.66 -16.04 20.33
CA LEU A 111 -2.58 -15.21 19.56
C LEU A 111 -2.67 -15.69 18.11
N LYS A 112 -1.53 -15.99 17.49
CA LYS A 112 -1.51 -16.54 16.13
C LYS A 112 -2.23 -17.88 16.05
N ALA A 113 -1.99 -18.75 17.00
CA ALA A 113 -2.61 -20.08 17.02
C ALA A 113 -4.13 -19.98 17.13
N GLN A 114 -4.60 -19.10 18.00
CA GLN A 114 -6.03 -18.88 18.17
C GLN A 114 -6.69 -18.32 16.92
N MET A 115 -6.05 -17.36 16.29
CA MET A 115 -6.56 -16.78 15.05
C MET A 115 -6.61 -17.80 13.91
N LYS A 116 -5.58 -18.63 13.78
CA LYS A 116 -5.56 -19.69 12.77
C LYS A 116 -6.67 -20.69 12.98
N GLN A 117 -6.91 -21.07 14.22
CA GLN A 117 -7.95 -22.02 14.58
C GLN A 117 -9.34 -21.48 14.22
N LEU A 118 -9.61 -20.22 14.55
CA LEU A 118 -10.86 -19.57 14.23
C LEU A 118 -11.06 -19.40 12.73
N ALA A 119 -9.99 -19.08 12.01
CA ALA A 119 -10.05 -18.87 10.56
C ALA A 119 -10.34 -20.18 9.82
N GLN A 120 -9.94 -21.33 10.37
CA GLN A 120 -10.15 -22.64 9.77
C GLN A 120 -11.49 -23.27 10.20
N GLY A 121 -12.11 -22.71 11.23
CA GLY A 121 -13.38 -23.17 11.73
C GLY A 121 -14.52 -22.81 10.83
#